data_11bc1b394ec103f922afda156c9aa933
#
_entry.id   11bc1b394ec103f922afda156c9aa933
#
_cell.length_a   1.000
_cell.length_b   1.000
_cell.length_c   1.000
_cell.angle_alpha   90.00
_cell.angle_beta   90.00
_cell.angle_gamma   90.00
#
_symmetry.space_group_name_H-M   'P 1'
#
loop_
_entity.id
_entity.type
_entity.pdbx_description
1 polymer ?
#
loop_
_entity_poly.entity_id
_entity_poly.type
_entity_poly.pdbx_seq_one_letter_code
_entity_poly.pdbx_strand_id
1 'polypeptide(L)'
;MRPEFITVGTVVNAHGVRGEVKVNPAGFDPAFIAAFRTLYIGGVETKVAAARVHKSTVLLTLPGVDTMDGALALKGRSVAIRRTDAHLPAGEFFDEELEGCAVVDDATGEELGRLDKVLSYPAHKVYQVQGGAHEYLIPAVPDVFIVSADPDAEVIRVRMMKGLATDED
;
A
#
# COMPACT_ATOMS: atom_id res chain seq x y z
N MET A 1 -12.89 -7.83 -0.80
CA MET A 1 -12.51 -8.10 -2.21
C MET A 1 -11.08 -7.63 -2.45
N ARG A 2 -10.25 -8.48 -3.03
CA ARG A 2 -8.84 -8.14 -3.28
C ARG A 2 -8.72 -7.30 -4.55
N PRO A 3 -8.04 -6.15 -4.50
CA PRO A 3 -7.85 -5.34 -5.70
C PRO A 3 -6.89 -6.03 -6.68
N GLU A 4 -7.15 -5.87 -7.98
CA GLU A 4 -6.26 -6.34 -9.03
C GLU A 4 -4.99 -5.49 -9.12
N PHE A 5 -5.12 -4.20 -8.84
CA PHE A 5 -4.03 -3.23 -8.89
C PHE A 5 -3.80 -2.60 -7.53
N ILE A 6 -2.54 -2.39 -7.20
CA ILE A 6 -2.12 -1.73 -5.95
C ILE A 6 -1.43 -0.42 -6.32
N THR A 7 -1.95 0.69 -5.80
CA THR A 7 -1.33 2.01 -6.00
C THR A 7 -0.06 2.11 -5.17
N VAL A 8 1.07 2.38 -5.80
CA VAL A 8 2.38 2.43 -5.14
C VAL A 8 3.03 3.80 -5.18
N GLY A 9 2.48 4.74 -5.92
CA GLY A 9 3.06 6.08 -6.00
C GLY A 9 2.33 7.02 -6.92
N THR A 10 2.93 8.17 -7.14
CA THR A 10 2.42 9.22 -8.02
C THR A 10 3.56 9.84 -8.81
N VAL A 11 3.33 10.14 -10.08
CA VAL A 11 4.27 10.90 -10.89
C VAL A 11 4.26 12.34 -10.42
N VAL A 12 5.40 12.84 -9.96
CA VAL A 12 5.49 14.19 -9.38
C VAL A 12 6.26 15.18 -10.22
N ASN A 13 7.13 14.71 -11.12
CA ASN A 13 7.92 15.61 -11.96
C ASN A 13 8.64 14.83 -13.06
N ALA A 14 9.33 15.58 -13.93
CA ALA A 14 10.36 15.05 -14.82
C ALA A 14 11.73 15.24 -14.16
N HIS A 15 12.70 14.41 -14.57
CA HIS A 15 14.07 14.53 -14.11
C HIS A 15 15.01 14.55 -15.32
N GLY A 16 15.57 15.72 -15.61
CA GLY A 16 16.50 15.91 -16.70
C GLY A 16 15.85 15.99 -18.07
N VAL A 17 16.66 16.37 -19.06
CA VAL A 17 16.19 16.64 -20.42
C VAL A 17 15.84 15.40 -21.23
N ARG A 18 16.30 14.21 -20.77
CA ARG A 18 16.03 12.94 -21.47
C ARG A 18 14.68 12.34 -21.13
N GLY A 19 13.92 12.96 -20.23
CA GLY A 19 12.56 12.55 -19.94
C GLY A 19 12.41 11.45 -18.90
N GLU A 20 13.35 11.31 -17.98
CA GLU A 20 13.13 10.42 -16.82
C GLU A 20 11.93 10.92 -16.04
N VAL A 21 11.08 9.99 -15.62
CA VAL A 21 9.85 10.28 -14.88
C VAL A 21 10.12 10.07 -13.40
N LYS A 22 9.87 11.11 -12.60
CA LYS A 22 10.08 11.05 -11.14
C LYS A 22 8.80 10.61 -10.45
N VAL A 23 8.90 9.52 -9.70
CA VAL A 23 7.78 8.94 -8.96
C VAL A 23 8.02 9.07 -7.47
N ASN A 24 7.03 9.63 -6.77
CA ASN A 24 7.03 9.67 -5.31
C ASN A 24 6.34 8.41 -4.79
N PRO A 25 7.04 7.54 -4.04
CA PRO A 25 6.43 6.35 -3.47
C PRO A 25 5.41 6.72 -2.38
N ALA A 26 4.28 6.05 -2.41
CA ALA A 26 3.22 6.28 -1.42
C ALA A 26 3.43 5.35 -0.21
N GLY A 27 4.48 5.58 0.57
CA GLY A 27 4.83 4.76 1.74
C GLY A 27 5.56 3.46 1.43
N PHE A 28 5.88 3.20 0.16
CA PHE A 28 6.64 2.02 -0.26
C PHE A 28 8.13 2.33 -0.33
N ASP A 29 8.95 1.30 -0.19
CA ASP A 29 10.38 1.43 -0.45
C ASP A 29 10.58 1.73 -1.95
N PRO A 30 11.34 2.78 -2.30
CA PRO A 30 11.62 3.07 -3.70
C PRO A 30 12.24 1.90 -4.47
N ALA A 31 13.10 1.10 -3.82
CA ALA A 31 13.70 -0.08 -4.44
C ALA A 31 12.66 -1.14 -4.81
N PHE A 32 11.60 -1.25 -4.04
CA PHE A 32 10.50 -2.16 -4.33
C PHE A 32 9.84 -1.79 -5.66
N ILE A 33 9.55 -0.51 -5.87
CA ILE A 33 8.92 -0.01 -7.11
C ILE A 33 9.88 -0.17 -8.29
N ALA A 34 11.16 0.12 -8.08
CA ALA A 34 12.18 0.04 -9.13
C ALA A 34 12.42 -1.38 -9.66
N ALA A 35 12.00 -2.39 -8.90
CA ALA A 35 12.15 -3.79 -9.31
C ALA A 35 11.11 -4.26 -10.33
N PHE A 36 10.02 -3.53 -10.52
CA PHE A 36 8.96 -3.92 -11.46
C PHE A 36 9.32 -3.53 -12.89
N ARG A 37 9.10 -4.45 -13.83
CA ARG A 37 9.33 -4.21 -15.26
C ARG A 37 8.11 -3.63 -15.95
N THR A 38 6.94 -3.75 -15.33
CA THR A 38 5.69 -3.21 -15.84
C THR A 38 5.00 -2.46 -14.72
N LEU A 39 4.61 -1.23 -14.99
CA LEU A 39 3.84 -0.38 -14.10
C LEU A 39 2.60 0.12 -14.85
N TYR A 40 1.59 0.51 -14.08
CA TYR A 40 0.35 1.06 -14.64
C TYR A 40 0.29 2.54 -14.25
N ILE A 41 0.52 3.40 -15.23
CA ILE A 41 0.58 4.85 -15.03
C ILE A 41 -0.70 5.47 -15.56
N GLY A 42 -1.49 6.06 -14.65
CA GLY A 42 -2.81 6.57 -15.00
C GLY A 42 -3.76 5.48 -15.53
N GLY A 43 -3.58 4.23 -15.08
CA GLY A 43 -4.36 3.09 -15.54
C GLY A 43 -3.87 2.47 -16.85
N VAL A 44 -2.78 2.97 -17.41
CA VAL A 44 -2.23 2.47 -18.69
C VAL A 44 -1.04 1.57 -18.42
N GLU A 45 -1.07 0.36 -18.98
CA GLU A 45 0.06 -0.58 -18.90
C GLU A 45 1.29 0.05 -19.55
N THR A 46 2.37 0.15 -18.79
CA THR A 46 3.59 0.85 -19.21
C THR A 46 4.80 -0.03 -18.90
N LYS A 47 5.57 -0.37 -19.91
CA LYS A 47 6.82 -1.09 -19.70
C LYS A 47 7.90 -0.13 -19.24
N VAL A 48 8.73 -0.60 -18.32
CA VAL A 48 9.83 0.18 -17.75
C VAL A 48 11.12 -0.26 -18.40
N ALA A 49 11.76 0.62 -19.17
CA ALA A 49 13.03 0.34 -19.80
C ALA A 49 14.17 0.32 -18.80
N ALA A 50 14.15 1.24 -17.84
CA ALA A 50 15.10 1.31 -16.74
C ALA A 50 14.47 2.02 -15.55
N ALA A 51 14.94 1.69 -14.36
CA ALA A 51 14.50 2.33 -13.14
C ALA A 51 15.68 2.45 -12.18
N ARG A 52 15.75 3.56 -11.45
CA ARG A 52 16.77 3.75 -10.41
C ARG A 52 16.20 4.53 -9.24
N VAL A 53 16.75 4.25 -8.08
CA VAL A 53 16.40 4.99 -6.86
C VAL A 53 17.25 6.25 -6.79
N HIS A 54 16.59 7.38 -6.56
CA HIS A 54 17.25 8.68 -6.39
C HIS A 54 16.69 9.34 -5.14
N LYS A 55 17.48 9.39 -4.08
CA LYS A 55 17.04 9.86 -2.76
C LYS A 55 15.84 9.00 -2.30
N SER A 56 14.71 9.60 -2.01
CA SER A 56 13.48 8.89 -1.60
C SER A 56 12.50 8.66 -2.75
N THR A 57 12.94 8.87 -3.99
CA THR A 57 12.08 8.74 -5.18
C THR A 57 12.61 7.69 -6.14
N VAL A 58 11.78 7.34 -7.13
CA VAL A 58 12.15 6.44 -8.22
C VAL A 58 12.17 7.22 -9.51
N LEU A 59 13.24 7.07 -10.28
CA LEU A 59 13.34 7.65 -11.62
C LEU A 59 13.16 6.54 -12.65
N LEU A 60 12.17 6.72 -13.52
CA LEU A 60 11.81 5.74 -14.54
C LEU A 60 12.18 6.22 -15.93
N THR A 61 12.77 5.33 -16.72
CA THR A 61 12.94 5.53 -18.16
C THR A 61 11.85 4.71 -18.86
N LEU A 62 10.97 5.39 -19.57
CA LEU A 62 9.83 4.77 -20.24
C LEU A 62 10.00 4.85 -21.76
N PRO A 63 9.71 3.76 -22.51
CA PRO A 63 9.72 3.81 -23.97
C PRO A 63 8.76 4.90 -24.50
N GLY A 64 9.24 5.69 -25.43
CA GLY A 64 8.45 6.78 -26.02
C GLY A 64 8.41 8.06 -25.23
N VAL A 65 9.03 8.11 -24.04
CA VAL A 65 9.15 9.32 -23.23
C VAL A 65 10.62 9.74 -23.22
N ASP A 66 10.99 10.55 -24.20
CA ASP A 66 12.40 10.91 -24.46
C ASP A 66 12.71 12.38 -24.17
N THR A 67 11.72 13.15 -23.74
CA THR A 67 11.85 14.59 -23.50
C THR A 67 11.27 14.95 -22.13
N MET A 68 11.73 16.07 -21.60
CA MET A 68 11.18 16.62 -20.36
C MET A 68 9.67 16.89 -20.48
N ASP A 69 9.23 17.44 -21.62
CA ASP A 69 7.81 17.72 -21.83
C ASP A 69 6.96 16.44 -21.85
N GLY A 70 7.48 15.36 -22.46
CA GLY A 70 6.83 14.06 -22.45
C GLY A 70 6.65 13.50 -21.05
N ALA A 71 7.68 13.63 -20.22
CA ALA A 71 7.62 13.20 -18.82
C ALA A 71 6.68 14.08 -18.00
N LEU A 72 6.69 15.40 -18.20
CA LEU A 72 5.80 16.33 -17.51
C LEU A 72 4.33 16.09 -17.84
N ALA A 73 4.03 15.58 -19.03
CA ALA A 73 2.66 15.24 -19.42
C ALA A 73 2.06 14.13 -18.52
N LEU A 74 2.89 13.35 -17.85
CA LEU A 74 2.46 12.28 -16.92
C LEU A 74 2.29 12.78 -15.49
N LYS A 75 2.71 13.99 -15.18
CA LYS A 75 2.66 14.54 -13.83
C LYS A 75 1.24 14.49 -13.26
N GLY A 76 1.13 14.01 -12.01
CA GLY A 76 -0.13 13.88 -11.30
C GLY A 76 -0.81 12.53 -11.49
N ARG A 77 -0.32 11.70 -12.41
CA ARG A 77 -0.92 10.37 -12.63
C ARG A 77 -0.49 9.39 -11.55
N SER A 78 -1.39 8.50 -11.16
CA SER A 78 -1.09 7.43 -10.22
C SER A 78 -0.19 6.39 -10.86
N VAL A 79 0.64 5.75 -10.03
CA VAL A 79 1.48 4.62 -10.43
C VAL A 79 1.03 3.41 -9.63
N ALA A 80 0.68 2.34 -10.33
CA ALA A 80 0.20 1.12 -9.72
C ALA A 80 0.96 -0.09 -10.25
N ILE A 81 0.93 -1.17 -9.47
CA ILE A 81 1.41 -2.50 -9.89
C ILE A 81 0.20 -3.43 -10.01
N ARG A 82 0.32 -4.47 -10.82
CA ARG A 82 -0.64 -5.57 -10.78
C ARG A 82 -0.31 -6.46 -9.59
N ARG A 83 -1.31 -6.77 -8.77
CA ARG A 83 -1.07 -7.57 -7.54
C ARG A 83 -0.38 -8.90 -7.84
N THR A 84 -0.73 -9.54 -8.95
CA THR A 84 -0.12 -10.81 -9.34
C THR A 84 1.36 -10.71 -9.74
N ASP A 85 1.85 -9.52 -10.04
CA ASP A 85 3.27 -9.29 -10.35
C ASP A 85 4.12 -9.12 -9.08
N ALA A 86 3.47 -8.96 -7.92
CA ALA A 86 4.16 -8.78 -6.65
C ALA A 86 4.30 -10.11 -5.91
N HIS A 87 5.48 -10.37 -5.39
CA HIS A 87 5.79 -11.58 -4.63
C HIS A 87 6.12 -11.18 -3.20
N LEU A 88 5.11 -11.23 -2.32
CA LEU A 88 5.29 -10.99 -0.91
C LEU A 88 5.51 -12.32 -0.17
N PRO A 89 6.23 -12.32 0.97
CA PRO A 89 6.31 -13.51 1.81
C PRO A 89 4.92 -14.00 2.22
N ALA A 90 4.81 -15.30 2.49
CA ALA A 90 3.53 -15.89 2.91
C ALA A 90 2.98 -15.20 4.16
N GLY A 91 1.70 -14.86 4.14
CA GLY A 91 1.04 -14.17 5.24
C GLY A 91 1.19 -12.65 5.22
N GLU A 92 1.93 -12.09 4.28
CA GLU A 92 2.04 -10.65 4.10
C GLU A 92 1.15 -10.16 2.96
N PHE A 93 0.51 -9.00 3.18
CA PHE A 93 -0.44 -8.41 2.23
C PHE A 93 -0.27 -6.91 2.20
N PHE A 94 -0.71 -6.30 1.09
CA PHE A 94 -0.76 -4.84 1.00
C PHE A 94 -1.92 -4.29 1.83
N ASP A 95 -1.78 -3.08 2.33
CA ASP A 95 -2.83 -2.44 3.13
C ASP A 95 -4.16 -2.36 2.37
N GLU A 96 -4.11 -2.06 1.07
CA GLU A 96 -5.31 -2.02 0.22
C GLU A 96 -6.05 -3.36 0.15
N GLU A 97 -5.35 -4.48 0.31
CA GLU A 97 -5.97 -5.80 0.32
C GLU A 97 -6.71 -6.08 1.63
N LEU A 98 -6.30 -5.44 2.71
CA LEU A 98 -6.84 -5.66 4.04
C LEU A 98 -7.96 -4.70 4.39
N GLU A 99 -8.05 -3.54 3.73
CA GLU A 99 -9.11 -2.57 3.96
C GLU A 99 -10.49 -3.20 3.66
N GLY A 100 -11.43 -2.97 4.56
CA GLY A 100 -12.77 -3.55 4.47
C GLY A 100 -12.92 -4.93 5.07
N CYS A 101 -11.83 -5.60 5.45
CA CYS A 101 -11.88 -6.89 6.11
C CYS A 101 -12.52 -6.79 7.50
N ALA A 102 -13.26 -7.83 7.89
CA ALA A 102 -13.78 -7.95 9.25
C ALA A 102 -12.60 -8.15 10.21
N VAL A 103 -12.60 -7.44 11.32
CA VAL A 103 -11.60 -7.58 12.38
C VAL A 103 -12.23 -8.31 13.54
N VAL A 104 -11.66 -9.45 13.91
CA VAL A 104 -12.22 -10.40 14.87
C VAL A 104 -11.23 -10.60 16.01
N ASP A 105 -11.76 -10.58 17.25
CA ASP A 105 -10.97 -10.94 18.43
C ASP A 105 -10.69 -12.45 18.39
N ASP A 106 -9.43 -12.82 18.32
CA ASP A 106 -9.01 -14.22 18.22
C ASP A 106 -9.40 -15.04 19.46
N ALA A 107 -9.44 -14.41 20.63
CA ALA A 107 -9.77 -15.10 21.89
C ALA A 107 -11.26 -15.42 22.03
N THR A 108 -12.15 -14.54 21.55
CA THR A 108 -13.60 -14.65 21.76
C THR A 108 -14.37 -14.97 20.49
N GLY A 109 -13.78 -14.72 19.32
CA GLY A 109 -14.46 -14.81 18.03
C GLY A 109 -15.40 -13.64 17.75
N GLU A 110 -15.44 -12.63 18.61
CA GLU A 110 -16.29 -11.46 18.43
C GLU A 110 -15.79 -10.59 17.28
N GLU A 111 -16.71 -10.17 16.41
CA GLU A 111 -16.40 -9.21 15.37
C GLU A 111 -16.34 -7.80 15.97
N LEU A 112 -15.18 -7.15 15.88
CA LEU A 112 -14.94 -5.81 16.44
C LEU A 112 -15.35 -4.70 15.51
N GLY A 113 -15.42 -4.97 14.21
CA GLY A 113 -15.73 -4.00 13.18
C GLY A 113 -15.02 -4.38 11.89
N ARG A 114 -14.76 -3.37 11.05
CA ARG A 114 -14.03 -3.55 9.80
C ARG A 114 -12.83 -2.62 9.76
N LEU A 115 -11.78 -3.05 9.08
CA LEU A 115 -10.60 -2.22 8.88
C LEU A 115 -10.97 -1.05 7.93
N ASP A 116 -10.97 0.16 8.47
CA ASP A 116 -11.29 1.37 7.71
C ASP A 116 -10.03 1.93 7.04
N LYS A 117 -8.99 2.14 7.83
CA LYS A 117 -7.72 2.70 7.35
C LYS A 117 -6.53 2.06 8.04
N VAL A 118 -5.40 2.08 7.36
CA VAL A 118 -4.10 1.78 7.95
C VAL A 118 -3.34 3.09 8.10
N LEU A 119 -3.02 3.45 9.34
CA LEU A 119 -2.27 4.66 9.66
C LEU A 119 -0.80 4.32 9.79
N SER A 120 0.06 5.13 9.18
CA SER A 120 1.51 4.90 9.21
C SER A 120 2.18 5.82 10.22
N TYR A 121 2.86 5.22 11.19
CA TYR A 121 3.68 5.91 12.18
C TYR A 121 5.13 5.44 12.07
N PRO A 122 6.10 6.23 12.58
CA PRO A 122 7.51 5.84 12.44
C PRO A 122 7.86 4.45 13.01
N ALA A 123 7.24 4.06 14.13
CA ALA A 123 7.56 2.79 14.79
C ALA A 123 6.80 1.61 14.20
N HIS A 124 5.54 1.80 13.81
CA HIS A 124 4.68 0.75 13.28
C HIS A 124 3.43 1.35 12.63
N LYS A 125 2.69 0.50 11.94
CA LYS A 125 1.36 0.86 11.43
C LYS A 125 0.31 0.63 12.51
N VAL A 126 -0.83 1.29 12.36
CA VAL A 126 -1.99 1.15 13.24
C VAL A 126 -3.22 0.91 12.39
N TYR A 127 -4.00 -0.11 12.74
CA TYR A 127 -5.27 -0.40 12.10
C TYR A 127 -6.39 0.38 12.77
N GLN A 128 -7.07 1.24 12.03
CA GLN A 128 -8.26 1.91 12.48
C GLN A 128 -9.48 1.06 12.15
N VAL A 129 -10.16 0.56 13.16
CA VAL A 129 -11.29 -0.37 13.04
C VAL A 129 -12.58 0.34 13.44
N GLN A 130 -13.57 0.29 12.56
CA GLN A 130 -14.86 0.95 12.74
C GLN A 130 -16.01 0.02 12.37
N GLY A 131 -17.24 0.43 12.71
CA GLY A 131 -18.46 -0.28 12.32
C GLY A 131 -18.99 -1.26 13.34
N GLY A 132 -18.29 -1.45 14.46
CA GLY A 132 -18.74 -2.25 15.58
C GLY A 132 -19.28 -1.40 16.72
N ALA A 133 -19.33 -1.95 17.93
CA ALA A 133 -19.78 -1.26 19.13
C ALA A 133 -18.84 -0.13 19.53
N HIS A 134 -17.56 -0.29 19.23
CA HIS A 134 -16.52 0.69 19.54
C HIS A 134 -15.64 0.95 18.33
N GLU A 135 -14.92 2.05 18.35
CA GLU A 135 -13.83 2.32 17.43
C GLU A 135 -12.52 1.88 18.09
N TYR A 136 -11.67 1.17 17.33
CA TYR A 136 -10.41 0.66 17.85
C TYR A 136 -9.23 1.18 17.04
N LEU A 137 -8.11 1.45 17.73
CA LEU A 137 -6.81 1.68 17.12
C LEU A 137 -5.90 0.53 17.55
N ILE A 138 -5.62 -0.38 16.65
CA ILE A 138 -4.89 -1.62 16.94
C ILE A 138 -3.51 -1.55 16.29
N PRO A 139 -2.42 -1.61 17.08
CA PRO A 139 -1.08 -1.66 16.49
C PRO A 139 -0.93 -2.87 15.57
N ALA A 140 -0.49 -2.63 14.35
CA ALA A 140 -0.31 -3.69 13.34
C ALA A 140 1.03 -4.39 13.54
N VAL A 141 1.26 -4.93 14.71
CA VAL A 141 2.50 -5.62 15.07
C VAL A 141 2.26 -7.12 14.99
N PRO A 142 2.90 -7.83 14.03
CA PRO A 142 2.74 -9.28 13.90
C PRO A 142 3.13 -10.01 15.18
N ASP A 143 2.44 -11.09 15.45
CA ASP A 143 2.65 -11.97 16.62
C ASP A 143 2.39 -11.32 17.99
N VAL A 144 2.15 -10.02 18.05
CA VAL A 144 1.77 -9.31 19.28
C VAL A 144 0.28 -8.98 19.25
N PHE A 145 -0.17 -8.21 18.27
CA PHE A 145 -1.56 -7.79 18.10
C PHE A 145 -2.24 -8.48 16.94
N ILE A 146 -1.50 -8.74 15.85
CA ILE A 146 -2.06 -9.38 14.65
C ILE A 146 -1.74 -10.88 14.71
N VAL A 147 -2.78 -11.69 14.87
CA VAL A 147 -2.65 -13.15 14.88
C VAL A 147 -2.56 -13.68 13.46
N SER A 148 -3.50 -13.28 12.60
CA SER A 148 -3.51 -13.66 11.19
C SER A 148 -4.32 -12.67 10.37
N ALA A 149 -4.07 -12.66 9.07
CA ALA A 149 -4.83 -11.89 8.11
C ALA A 149 -5.09 -12.78 6.89
N ASP A 150 -6.34 -12.81 6.44
CA ASP A 150 -6.75 -13.56 5.25
C ASP A 150 -7.68 -12.67 4.41
N PRO A 151 -7.14 -11.95 3.42
CA PRO A 151 -7.96 -11.08 2.59
C PRO A 151 -8.93 -11.84 1.68
N ASP A 152 -8.68 -13.11 1.37
CA ASP A 152 -9.62 -13.92 0.57
C ASP A 152 -10.86 -14.27 1.39
N ALA A 153 -10.70 -14.57 2.67
CA ALA A 153 -11.82 -14.77 3.61
C ALA A 153 -12.35 -13.45 4.16
N GLU A 154 -11.69 -12.33 3.86
CA GLU A 154 -12.04 -10.99 4.33
C GLU A 154 -12.04 -10.89 5.88
N VAL A 155 -11.06 -11.53 6.53
CA VAL A 155 -10.95 -11.59 7.99
C VAL A 155 -9.53 -11.29 8.45
N ILE A 156 -9.43 -10.45 9.49
CA ILE A 156 -8.20 -10.21 10.22
C ILE A 156 -8.44 -10.60 11.67
N ARG A 157 -7.62 -11.52 12.20
CA ARG A 157 -7.71 -11.93 13.60
C ARG A 157 -6.68 -11.18 14.42
N VAL A 158 -7.14 -10.58 15.50
CA VAL A 158 -6.32 -9.73 16.36
C VAL A 158 -6.37 -10.23 17.81
N ARG A 159 -5.31 -9.88 18.56
CA ARG A 159 -5.24 -10.12 20.01
C ARG A 159 -5.56 -8.82 20.69
N MET A 160 -6.70 -8.76 21.38
CA MET A 160 -7.14 -7.55 22.03
C MET A 160 -6.47 -7.36 23.39
N MET A 161 -6.19 -6.12 23.71
CA MET A 161 -5.70 -5.66 25.01
C MET A 161 -6.54 -4.49 25.47
N LYS A 162 -6.57 -4.28 26.77
CA LYS A 162 -7.28 -3.14 27.36
C LYS A 162 -6.72 -1.83 26.84
N GLY A 163 -7.58 -0.89 26.52
CA GLY A 163 -7.20 0.46 26.10
C GLY A 163 -7.11 0.66 24.60
N LEU A 164 -7.46 -0.34 23.77
CA LEU A 164 -7.43 -0.21 22.31
C LEU A 164 -8.70 0.46 21.76
N ALA A 165 -9.81 0.45 22.50
CA ALA A 165 -11.02 1.15 22.10
C ALA A 165 -10.85 2.65 22.34
N THR A 166 -11.05 3.48 21.31
CA THR A 166 -10.80 4.93 21.39
C THR A 166 -11.94 5.68 22.08
N ASP A 167 -13.12 5.08 22.11
CA ASP A 167 -14.34 5.65 22.70
C ASP A 167 -14.71 5.04 24.07
N GLU A 168 -13.78 4.29 24.65
CA GLU A 168 -13.93 3.69 25.97
C GLU A 168 -13.45 4.66 27.05
N ASP A 169 -14.26 4.85 28.08
CA ASP A 169 -13.91 5.70 29.22
C ASP A 169 -12.96 4.99 30.21
#